data_268d3d47526f113b8fcf22d5532fd695
#
_entry.id   268d3d47526f113b8fcf22d5532fd695
#
_cell.length_a   1.000
_cell.length_b   1.000
_cell.length_c   1.000
_cell.angle_alpha   90.00
_cell.angle_beta   90.00
_cell.angle_gamma   90.00
#
_symmetry.space_group_name_H-M   'P 1'
#
loop_
_entity.id
_entity.type
_entity.pdbx_description
1 polymer ?
#
loop_
_entity_poly.entity_id
_entity_poly.type
_entity_poly.pdbx_seq_one_letter_code
_entity_poly.pdbx_strand_id
1 'polypeptide(L)'
;SEEYGRLGGALSQAETEGMNPAAINAIRTLALTGCRKGEVLNLTADEVDLSGRFLRLVDTKTGDQWRPVGKAALDLFEALSAEENSKWLFPAGRGEGHVVNLTKPMAKICIMADLEGVTAHTLRHSYATVAHELDYSELTISGLLGHSSNSVTSRYTHRVDKALAR
;
A
#
# COMPACT_ATOMS: atom_id res chain seq x y z
N SER A 1 11.84 4.11 10.99
CA SER A 1 11.59 4.13 12.43
C SER A 1 11.64 2.72 13.00
N GLU A 2 11.88 2.58 14.29
CA GLU A 2 11.94 1.28 14.99
C GLU A 2 10.61 0.52 14.87
N GLU A 3 9.49 1.21 14.93
CA GLU A 3 8.14 0.64 14.81
C GLU A 3 7.91 -0.03 13.44
N TYR A 4 8.38 0.56 12.35
CA TYR A 4 8.35 -0.08 11.03
C TYR A 4 9.20 -1.34 10.98
N GLY A 5 10.34 -1.37 11.67
CA GLY A 5 11.16 -2.57 11.80
C GLY A 5 10.43 -3.69 12.54
N ARG A 6 9.78 -3.37 13.67
CA ARG A 6 8.96 -4.32 14.44
C ARG A 6 7.77 -4.83 13.63
N LEU A 7 7.08 -3.95 12.91
CA LEU A 7 5.98 -4.33 12.02
C LEU A 7 6.45 -5.30 10.93
N GLY A 8 7.58 -5.00 10.27
CA GLY A 8 8.16 -5.86 9.24
C GLY A 8 8.54 -7.24 9.77
N GLY A 9 9.18 -7.29 10.95
CA GLY A 9 9.51 -8.54 11.64
C GLY A 9 8.27 -9.39 11.97
N ALA A 10 7.22 -8.75 12.50
CA ALA A 10 5.97 -9.43 12.81
C ALA A 10 5.25 -9.97 11.56
N LEU A 11 5.26 -9.23 10.46
CA LEU A 11 4.69 -9.69 9.19
C LEU A 11 5.44 -10.92 8.66
N SER A 12 6.77 -10.94 8.74
CA SER A 12 7.59 -12.09 8.32
C SER A 12 7.37 -13.30 9.24
N GLN A 13 7.26 -13.10 10.54
CA GLN A 13 6.93 -14.15 11.50
C GLN A 13 5.53 -14.74 11.23
N ALA A 14 4.53 -13.89 11.00
CA ALA A 14 3.16 -14.31 10.70
C ALA A 14 3.08 -15.15 9.41
N GLU A 15 3.89 -14.82 8.41
CA GLU A 15 4.03 -15.60 7.18
C GLU A 15 4.58 -17.00 7.46
N THR A 16 5.63 -17.10 8.27
CA THR A 16 6.22 -18.38 8.72
C THR A 16 5.22 -19.21 9.53
N GLU A 17 4.38 -18.57 10.34
CA GLU A 17 3.32 -19.21 11.13
C GLU A 17 2.08 -19.61 10.31
N GLY A 18 2.06 -19.35 9.00
CA GLY A 18 0.98 -19.75 8.10
C GLY A 18 -0.25 -18.86 8.12
N MET A 19 -0.12 -17.59 8.54
CA MET A 19 -1.19 -16.61 8.37
C MET A 19 -1.48 -16.41 6.89
N ASN A 20 -2.74 -16.07 6.54
CA ASN A 20 -3.15 -15.84 5.15
C ASN A 20 -2.20 -14.85 4.43
N PRO A 21 -1.47 -15.29 3.39
CA PRO A 21 -0.49 -14.46 2.69
C PRO A 21 -1.11 -13.20 2.08
N ALA A 22 -2.33 -13.28 1.57
CA ALA A 22 -3.02 -12.13 0.98
C ALA A 22 -3.28 -11.03 2.02
N ALA A 23 -3.67 -11.40 3.25
CA ALA A 23 -3.85 -10.44 4.33
C ALA A 23 -2.51 -9.81 4.76
N ILE A 24 -1.44 -10.59 4.88
CA ILE A 24 -0.10 -10.11 5.20
C ILE A 24 0.37 -9.12 4.14
N ASN A 25 0.24 -9.46 2.86
CA ASN A 25 0.70 -8.64 1.76
C ASN A 25 -0.16 -7.37 1.57
N ALA A 26 -1.45 -7.43 1.90
CA ALA A 26 -2.29 -6.23 1.96
C ALA A 26 -1.81 -5.27 3.07
N ILE A 27 -1.44 -5.76 4.24
CA ILE A 27 -0.88 -4.94 5.33
C ILE A 27 0.48 -4.35 4.93
N ARG A 28 1.36 -5.14 4.31
CA ARG A 28 2.62 -4.63 3.74
C ARG A 28 2.38 -3.50 2.75
N THR A 29 1.42 -3.67 1.86
CA THR A 29 1.06 -2.66 0.85
C THR A 29 0.56 -1.37 1.51
N LEU A 30 -0.29 -1.46 2.53
CA LEU A 30 -0.73 -0.28 3.29
C LEU A 30 0.46 0.50 3.88
N ALA A 31 1.41 -0.21 4.48
CA ALA A 31 2.61 0.40 5.08
C ALA A 31 3.55 1.03 4.05
N LEU A 32 3.70 0.41 2.87
CA LEU A 32 4.64 0.81 1.82
C LEU A 32 4.10 1.90 0.88
N THR A 33 2.79 2.10 0.84
CA THR A 33 2.17 3.01 -0.14
C THR A 33 1.36 4.15 0.47
N GLY A 34 0.94 4.01 1.73
CA GLY A 34 0.03 4.96 2.35
C GLY A 34 -1.36 5.01 1.69
N CYS A 35 -1.71 4.07 0.83
CA CYS A 35 -3.04 3.97 0.22
C CYS A 35 -4.13 3.73 1.27
N ARG A 36 -5.38 4.06 0.93
CA ARG A 36 -6.53 3.74 1.79
C ARG A 36 -6.80 2.24 1.79
N LYS A 37 -7.33 1.72 2.88
CA LYS A 37 -7.66 0.29 3.02
C LYS A 37 -8.49 -0.23 1.83
N GLY A 38 -9.55 0.48 1.45
CA GLY A 38 -10.40 0.09 0.32
C GLY A 38 -9.66 0.08 -1.02
N GLU A 39 -8.77 1.03 -1.24
CA GLU A 39 -7.92 1.08 -2.44
C GLU A 39 -7.02 -0.17 -2.52
N VAL A 40 -6.39 -0.56 -1.41
CA VAL A 40 -5.54 -1.75 -1.36
C VAL A 40 -6.34 -3.04 -1.52
N LEU A 41 -7.43 -3.21 -0.78
CA LEU A 41 -8.21 -4.45 -0.81
C LEU A 41 -8.87 -4.72 -2.16
N ASN A 42 -9.21 -3.68 -2.92
CA ASN A 42 -9.80 -3.78 -4.25
C ASN A 42 -8.76 -3.78 -5.38
N LEU A 43 -7.46 -3.80 -5.07
CA LEU A 43 -6.41 -3.70 -6.07
C LEU A 43 -6.37 -4.94 -6.96
N THR A 44 -6.35 -4.71 -8.28
CA THR A 44 -6.19 -5.75 -9.29
C THR A 44 -4.81 -5.71 -9.92
N ALA A 45 -4.37 -6.82 -10.51
CA ALA A 45 -3.08 -6.89 -11.20
C ALA A 45 -2.97 -5.86 -12.34
N ASP A 46 -4.08 -5.58 -13.04
CA ASP A 46 -4.12 -4.61 -14.15
C ASP A 46 -3.93 -3.15 -13.70
N GLU A 47 -4.12 -2.86 -12.43
CA GLU A 47 -3.91 -1.53 -11.86
C GLU A 47 -2.46 -1.27 -11.47
N VAL A 48 -1.59 -2.28 -11.55
CA VAL A 48 -0.17 -2.17 -11.22
C VAL A 48 0.65 -1.97 -12.49
N ASP A 49 1.23 -0.79 -12.66
CA ASP A 49 2.21 -0.53 -13.71
C ASP A 49 3.63 -0.64 -13.14
N LEU A 50 4.23 -1.81 -13.28
CA LEU A 50 5.58 -2.08 -12.79
C LEU A 50 6.63 -1.24 -13.54
N SER A 51 6.46 -1.04 -14.83
CA SER A 51 7.40 -0.28 -15.66
C SER A 51 7.31 1.21 -15.41
N GLY A 52 6.09 1.73 -15.26
CA GLY A 52 5.80 3.11 -14.93
C GLY A 52 6.00 3.45 -13.46
N ARG A 53 6.10 2.46 -12.58
CA ARG A 53 6.26 2.59 -11.13
C ARG A 53 5.09 3.29 -10.45
N PHE A 54 3.87 2.95 -10.82
CA PHE A 54 2.67 3.49 -10.17
C PHE A 54 1.50 2.52 -10.15
N LEU A 55 0.53 2.84 -9.32
CA LEU A 55 -0.80 2.24 -9.32
C LEU A 55 -1.75 3.15 -10.09
N ARG A 56 -2.53 2.58 -10.99
CA ARG A 56 -3.66 3.24 -11.62
C ARG A 56 -4.94 2.81 -10.91
N LEU A 57 -5.34 3.58 -9.91
CA LEU A 57 -6.56 3.32 -9.16
C LEU A 57 -7.76 3.85 -9.93
N VAL A 58 -8.62 2.96 -10.39
CA VAL A 58 -9.88 3.30 -11.06
C VAL A 58 -11.02 3.34 -10.04
N ASP A 59 -12.05 4.14 -10.35
CA ASP A 59 -13.25 4.26 -9.51
C ASP A 59 -13.01 4.73 -8.05
N THR A 60 -12.04 5.60 -7.83
CA THR A 60 -11.93 6.25 -6.53
C THR A 60 -13.03 7.31 -6.37
N LYS A 61 -13.33 7.72 -5.12
CA LYS A 61 -14.30 8.80 -4.85
C LYS A 61 -14.04 10.10 -5.59
N THR A 62 -12.82 10.27 -6.12
CA THR A 62 -12.34 11.48 -6.79
C THR A 62 -11.95 11.23 -8.25
N GLY A 63 -12.38 10.11 -8.83
CA GLY A 63 -12.04 9.67 -10.19
C GLY A 63 -10.77 8.82 -10.23
N ASP A 64 -10.29 8.53 -11.42
CA ASP A 64 -9.06 7.75 -11.63
C ASP A 64 -7.85 8.49 -11.08
N GLN A 65 -7.00 7.77 -10.39
CA GLN A 65 -5.81 8.32 -9.74
C GLN A 65 -4.57 7.48 -10.08
N TRP A 66 -3.46 8.18 -10.25
CA TRP A 66 -2.13 7.61 -10.40
C TRP A 66 -1.35 7.81 -9.12
N ARG A 67 -0.86 6.72 -8.53
CA ARG A 67 -0.10 6.73 -7.29
C ARG A 67 1.30 6.22 -7.54
N PRO A 68 2.32 7.07 -7.48
CA PRO A 68 3.71 6.62 -7.52
C PRO A 68 3.99 5.67 -6.36
N VAL A 69 4.77 4.63 -6.61
CA VAL A 69 5.14 3.65 -5.59
C VAL A 69 6.64 3.44 -5.54
N GLY A 70 7.16 3.28 -4.34
CA GLY A 70 8.58 3.04 -4.11
C GLY A 70 9.01 1.61 -4.47
N LYS A 71 10.32 1.40 -4.56
CA LYS A 71 10.91 0.12 -4.98
C LYS A 71 10.40 -1.07 -4.16
N ALA A 72 10.33 -0.95 -2.84
CA ALA A 72 9.89 -2.07 -1.99
C ALA A 72 8.44 -2.52 -2.29
N ALA A 73 7.55 -1.59 -2.63
CA ALA A 73 6.20 -1.92 -3.06
C ALA A 73 6.19 -2.57 -4.45
N LEU A 74 7.02 -2.08 -5.37
CA LEU A 74 7.15 -2.68 -6.71
C LEU A 74 7.67 -4.12 -6.65
N ASP A 75 8.69 -4.38 -5.83
CA ASP A 75 9.24 -5.73 -5.65
C ASP A 75 8.16 -6.69 -5.10
N LEU A 76 7.33 -6.21 -4.17
CA LEU A 76 6.19 -6.97 -3.66
C LEU A 76 5.15 -7.23 -4.76
N PHE A 77 4.78 -6.22 -5.54
CA PHE A 77 3.79 -6.36 -6.61
C PHE A 77 4.27 -7.26 -7.74
N GLU A 78 5.55 -7.20 -8.09
CA GLU A 78 6.16 -8.10 -9.08
C GLU A 78 6.04 -9.56 -8.63
N ALA A 79 6.38 -9.85 -7.36
CA ALA A 79 6.24 -11.18 -6.79
C ALA A 79 4.79 -11.67 -6.80
N LEU A 80 3.83 -10.81 -6.44
CA LEU A 80 2.41 -11.17 -6.41
C LEU A 80 1.81 -11.34 -7.81
N SER A 81 2.25 -10.56 -8.79
CA SER A 81 1.77 -10.62 -10.17
C SER A 81 2.25 -11.90 -10.91
N ALA A 82 3.29 -12.54 -10.43
CA ALA A 82 3.76 -13.82 -10.96
C ALA A 82 2.84 -14.99 -10.58
N GLU A 83 1.98 -14.82 -9.59
CA GLU A 83 0.98 -15.81 -9.15
C GLU A 83 -0.34 -15.64 -9.93
N GLU A 84 -0.40 -16.10 -11.17
CA GLU A 84 -1.48 -15.82 -12.14
C GLU A 84 -2.87 -16.45 -11.81
N ASN A 85 -3.20 -16.71 -10.55
CA ASN A 85 -4.43 -17.44 -10.22
C ASN A 85 -5.67 -16.56 -9.94
N SER A 86 -5.53 -15.23 -9.94
CA SER A 86 -6.62 -14.32 -9.65
C SER A 86 -6.41 -12.95 -10.28
N LYS A 87 -7.52 -12.26 -10.62
CA LYS A 87 -7.45 -10.85 -11.00
C LYS A 87 -7.11 -9.94 -9.82
N TRP A 88 -7.40 -10.41 -8.60
CA TRP A 88 -7.16 -9.65 -7.38
C TRP A 88 -5.72 -9.82 -6.91
N LEU A 89 -5.09 -8.74 -6.52
CA LEU A 89 -3.74 -8.79 -5.95
C LEU A 89 -3.73 -9.45 -4.57
N PHE A 90 -4.85 -9.31 -3.83
CA PHE A 90 -5.06 -9.91 -2.52
C PHE A 90 -6.32 -10.77 -2.52
N PRO A 91 -6.27 -11.97 -3.14
CA PRO A 91 -7.42 -12.84 -3.30
C PRO A 91 -7.94 -13.36 -1.95
N ALA A 92 -9.21 -13.66 -1.90
CA ALA A 92 -9.81 -14.31 -0.74
C ALA A 92 -9.20 -15.70 -0.51
N GLY A 93 -9.07 -16.12 0.75
CA GLY A 93 -8.53 -17.43 1.09
C GLY A 93 -9.44 -18.60 0.71
N ARG A 94 -10.70 -18.34 0.42
CA ARG A 94 -11.71 -19.31 -0.07
C ARG A 94 -12.68 -18.63 -1.02
N GLY A 95 -13.07 -19.33 -2.08
CA GLY A 95 -14.01 -18.83 -3.07
C GLY A 95 -13.42 -17.77 -4.00
N GLU A 96 -14.31 -17.15 -4.75
CA GLU A 96 -13.99 -16.02 -5.63
C GLU A 96 -14.04 -14.69 -4.87
N GLY A 97 -13.19 -13.74 -5.23
CA GLY A 97 -13.16 -12.41 -4.62
C GLY A 97 -11.82 -12.09 -3.98
N HIS A 98 -11.81 -11.10 -3.11
CA HIS A 98 -10.60 -10.59 -2.47
C HIS A 98 -10.75 -10.50 -0.94
N VAL A 99 -9.65 -10.27 -0.25
CA VAL A 99 -9.68 -9.97 1.19
C VAL A 99 -10.56 -8.74 1.45
N VAL A 100 -11.55 -8.86 2.30
CA VAL A 100 -12.51 -7.78 2.59
C VAL A 100 -12.32 -7.16 3.96
N ASN A 101 -11.61 -7.84 4.87
CA ASN A 101 -11.43 -7.38 6.24
C ASN A 101 -10.02 -7.69 6.74
N LEU A 102 -9.37 -6.69 7.30
CA LEU A 102 -8.03 -6.79 7.91
C LEU A 102 -8.04 -6.64 9.43
N THR A 103 -9.19 -6.50 10.07
CA THR A 103 -9.27 -6.23 11.51
C THR A 103 -8.58 -7.30 12.35
N LYS A 104 -8.90 -8.57 12.12
CA LYS A 104 -8.28 -9.69 12.86
C LYS A 104 -6.80 -9.89 12.50
N PRO A 105 -6.41 -9.94 11.22
CA PRO A 105 -4.99 -10.01 10.84
C PRO A 105 -4.18 -8.85 11.41
N MET A 106 -4.67 -7.62 11.30
CA MET A 106 -3.99 -6.43 11.82
C MET A 106 -3.79 -6.50 13.33
N ALA A 107 -4.85 -6.87 14.08
CA ALA A 107 -4.75 -7.03 15.53
C ALA A 107 -3.69 -8.06 15.94
N LYS A 108 -3.64 -9.20 15.26
CA LYS A 108 -2.62 -10.24 15.52
C LYS A 108 -1.21 -9.74 15.21
N ILE A 109 -1.00 -9.07 14.09
CA ILE A 109 0.29 -8.47 13.72
C ILE A 109 0.71 -7.41 14.74
N CYS A 110 -0.21 -6.56 15.20
CA CYS A 110 0.08 -5.55 16.21
C CYS A 110 0.56 -6.17 17.53
N ILE A 111 -0.09 -7.25 17.98
CA ILE A 111 0.36 -7.98 19.18
C ILE A 111 1.78 -8.54 18.98
N MET A 112 2.05 -9.17 17.86
CA MET A 112 3.37 -9.74 17.54
C MET A 112 4.46 -8.65 17.44
N ALA A 113 4.11 -7.46 16.98
CA ALA A 113 5.01 -6.32 16.81
C ALA A 113 5.16 -5.46 18.09
N ASP A 114 4.43 -5.76 19.15
CA ASP A 114 4.32 -4.87 20.33
C ASP A 114 3.95 -3.44 19.93
N LEU A 115 2.90 -3.32 19.13
CA LEU A 115 2.32 -2.06 18.66
C LEU A 115 0.88 -1.93 19.12
N GLU A 116 0.52 -0.81 19.73
CA GLU A 116 -0.84 -0.53 20.18
C GLU A 116 -1.57 0.41 19.23
N GLY A 117 -2.85 0.14 18.99
CA GLY A 117 -3.75 1.05 18.29
C GLY A 117 -3.45 1.26 16.80
N VAL A 118 -2.60 0.43 16.18
CA VAL A 118 -2.26 0.56 14.77
C VAL A 118 -3.38 0.00 13.90
N THR A 119 -3.85 0.83 12.99
CA THR A 119 -4.88 0.54 11.99
C THR A 119 -4.36 0.84 10.59
N ALA A 120 -5.12 0.48 9.54
CA ALA A 120 -4.81 0.91 8.18
C ALA A 120 -4.70 2.44 8.06
N HIS A 121 -5.52 3.17 8.80
CA HIS A 121 -5.47 4.63 8.83
C HIS A 121 -4.20 5.15 9.51
N THR A 122 -3.79 4.52 10.61
CA THR A 122 -2.53 4.82 11.30
C THR A 122 -1.33 4.60 10.37
N LEU A 123 -1.30 3.51 9.61
CA LEU A 123 -0.24 3.24 8.64
C LEU A 123 -0.14 4.33 7.56
N ARG A 124 -1.28 4.81 7.09
CA ARG A 124 -1.33 5.93 6.14
C ARG A 124 -0.79 7.22 6.74
N HIS A 125 -1.14 7.54 7.99
CA HIS A 125 -0.57 8.68 8.70
C HIS A 125 0.94 8.55 8.89
N SER A 126 1.40 7.36 9.29
CA SER A 126 2.82 7.08 9.47
C SER A 126 3.61 7.23 8.16
N TYR A 127 3.03 6.79 7.05
CA TYR A 127 3.62 6.99 5.71
C TYR A 127 3.80 8.49 5.40
N ALA A 128 2.79 9.31 5.66
CA ALA A 128 2.87 10.76 5.50
C ALA A 128 3.93 11.39 6.41
N THR A 129 4.01 10.95 7.66
CA THR A 129 5.01 11.43 8.62
C THR A 129 6.43 11.11 8.15
N VAL A 130 6.69 9.88 7.70
CA VAL A 130 7.99 9.48 7.14
C VAL A 130 8.34 10.32 5.91
N ALA A 131 7.38 10.55 5.02
CA ALA A 131 7.61 11.40 3.84
C ALA A 131 7.97 12.84 4.25
N HIS A 132 7.35 13.35 5.31
CA HIS A 132 7.66 14.66 5.88
C HIS A 132 9.07 14.72 6.50
N GLU A 133 9.46 13.68 7.25
CA GLU A 133 10.80 13.52 7.82
C GLU A 133 11.89 13.41 6.75
N LEU A 134 11.53 12.99 5.53
CA LEU A 134 12.40 12.93 4.35
C LEU A 134 12.37 14.24 3.52
N ASP A 135 11.85 15.32 4.08
CA ASP A 135 11.78 16.65 3.46
C ASP A 135 10.97 16.71 2.14
N TYR A 136 10.02 15.78 1.93
CA TYR A 136 9.09 15.92 0.81
C TYR A 136 8.12 17.09 1.06
N SER A 137 7.85 17.86 0.01
CA SER A 137 6.90 18.96 0.10
C SER A 137 5.48 18.46 0.37
N GLU A 138 4.66 19.30 1.04
CA GLU A 138 3.23 19.03 1.27
C GLU A 138 2.49 18.66 -0.01
N LEU A 139 2.85 19.28 -1.14
CA LEU A 139 2.26 19.00 -2.44
C LEU A 139 2.64 17.58 -2.91
N THR A 140 3.88 17.16 -2.72
CA THR A 140 4.36 15.81 -3.04
C THR A 140 3.65 14.79 -2.17
N ILE A 141 3.58 15.01 -0.86
CA ILE A 141 2.90 14.13 0.10
C ILE A 141 1.41 14.00 -0.26
N SER A 142 0.75 15.11 -0.59
CA SER A 142 -0.63 15.12 -1.06
C SER A 142 -0.83 14.28 -2.32
N GLY A 143 0.10 14.35 -3.27
CA GLY A 143 0.12 13.52 -4.48
C GLY A 143 0.31 12.04 -4.17
N LEU A 144 1.27 11.69 -3.30
CA LEU A 144 1.53 10.32 -2.84
C LEU A 144 0.29 9.70 -2.17
N LEU A 145 -0.43 10.48 -1.39
CA LEU A 145 -1.64 10.04 -0.69
C LEU A 145 -2.91 10.12 -1.55
N GLY A 146 -2.85 10.78 -2.73
CA GLY A 146 -4.02 10.98 -3.59
C GLY A 146 -5.08 11.86 -2.95
N HIS A 147 -4.67 12.89 -2.27
CA HIS A 147 -5.59 13.94 -1.85
C HIS A 147 -5.96 14.75 -3.09
N SER A 148 -7.26 14.85 -3.38
CA SER A 148 -7.76 15.69 -4.47
C SER A 148 -7.64 17.16 -4.11
N SER A 149 -6.55 17.80 -4.49
CA SER A 149 -6.59 19.23 -4.78
C SER A 149 -6.91 19.35 -6.27
N ASN A 150 -8.15 19.72 -6.57
CA ASN A 150 -8.57 20.02 -7.95
C ASN A 150 -7.54 20.93 -8.60
N SER A 151 -7.02 20.53 -9.75
CA SER A 151 -6.26 21.31 -10.74
C SER A 151 -4.73 21.27 -10.75
N VAL A 152 -4.02 20.87 -9.72
CA VAL A 152 -2.55 20.92 -9.72
C VAL A 152 -1.92 19.54 -9.94
N THR A 153 -2.59 18.47 -9.58
CA THR A 153 -2.06 17.09 -9.55
C THR A 153 -1.69 16.57 -10.95
N SER A 154 -2.45 16.91 -11.99
CA SER A 154 -2.17 16.41 -13.35
C SER A 154 -0.93 17.03 -14.00
N ARG A 155 -0.54 18.23 -13.60
CA ARG A 155 0.66 18.91 -14.14
C ARG A 155 1.94 18.52 -13.41
N TYR A 156 1.84 18.05 -12.19
CA TYR A 156 2.99 17.68 -11.36
C TYR A 156 3.27 16.18 -11.30
N THR A 157 2.30 15.32 -11.66
CA THR A 157 2.48 13.86 -11.70
C THR A 157 3.71 13.48 -12.52
N HIS A 158 3.89 14.07 -13.69
CA HIS A 158 5.07 13.83 -14.54
C HIS A 158 6.41 14.33 -13.98
N ARG A 159 6.41 15.26 -13.00
CA ARG A 159 7.65 15.75 -12.36
C ARG A 159 7.97 15.00 -11.08
N VAL A 160 6.95 14.61 -10.34
CA VAL A 160 7.07 13.79 -9.12
C VAL A 160 7.55 12.39 -9.47
N ASP A 161 7.09 11.83 -10.59
CA ASP A 161 7.51 10.51 -11.10
C ASP A 161 9.03 10.39 -11.28
N LYS A 162 9.71 11.45 -11.70
CA LYS A 162 11.17 11.44 -11.88
C LYS A 162 11.96 11.61 -10.58
N ALA A 163 11.39 12.27 -9.59
CA ALA A 163 12.05 12.49 -8.29
C ALA A 163 11.89 11.28 -7.36
N LEU A 164 10.76 10.57 -7.43
CA LEU A 164 10.47 9.38 -6.62
C LEU A 164 11.00 8.08 -7.26
N ALA A 165 11.42 8.12 -8.51
CA ALA A 165 12.01 7.00 -9.23
C ALA A 165 13.51 6.79 -8.94
N ARG A 166 14.09 7.60 -8.05
CA ARG A 166 15.47 7.47 -7.56
C ARG A 166 15.49 6.87 -6.17
#